data_4d52f09aa5d21a8a22b34eae8f1b4d83
#
_entry.id   4d52f09aa5d21a8a22b34eae8f1b4d83
#
_cell.length_a   1.000
_cell.length_b   1.000
_cell.length_c   1.000
_cell.angle_alpha   90.00
_cell.angle_beta   90.00
_cell.angle_gamma   90.00
#
_symmetry.space_group_name_H-M   'P 1'
#
loop_
_entity.id
_entity.type
_entity.pdbx_description
1 polymer ?
#
loop_
_entity_poly.entity_id
_entity_poly.type
_entity_poly.pdbx_seq_one_letter_code
_entity_poly.pdbx_strand_id
1 'polypeptide(L)' 'MNRDLTNTILRVIERAPQWMRRDLEAKDAVVRTQAEEALAAMIADALHKQDGAD' A
#
# COMPACT_ATOMS: atom_id res chain seq x y z
N MET A 1 5.77 -0.94 19.61
CA MET A 1 5.17 -0.90 18.30
C MET A 1 4.49 0.43 18.06
N ASN A 2 4.65 0.98 16.90
CA ASN A 2 4.16 2.31 16.60
C ASN A 2 2.73 2.25 16.05
N ARG A 3 1.77 2.67 16.85
CA ARG A 3 0.37 2.63 16.48
C ARG A 3 0.07 3.58 15.33
N ASP A 4 0.76 4.72 15.28
CA ASP A 4 0.56 5.67 14.19
C ASP A 4 0.99 5.08 12.85
N LEU A 5 2.09 4.34 12.85
CA LEU A 5 2.57 3.67 11.66
C LEU A 5 1.55 2.64 11.19
N THR A 6 1.04 1.84 12.12
CA THR A 6 0.05 0.82 11.80
C THR A 6 -1.20 1.48 11.21
N ASN A 7 -1.66 2.55 11.82
CA ASN A 7 -2.85 3.24 11.33
C ASN A 7 -2.64 3.83 9.94
N THR A 8 -1.45 4.38 9.68
CA THR A 8 -1.15 4.93 8.37
C THR A 8 -1.21 3.85 7.31
N ILE A 9 -0.62 2.69 7.59
CA ILE A 9 -0.61 1.58 6.64
C ILE A 9 -2.03 1.08 6.41
N LEU A 10 -2.82 0.96 7.47
CA LEU A 10 -4.21 0.52 7.34
C LEU A 10 -5.01 1.46 6.45
N ARG A 11 -4.81 2.76 6.59
CA ARG A 11 -5.51 3.72 5.74
C ARG A 11 -5.14 3.56 4.29
N VAL A 12 -3.87 3.31 4.00
CA VAL A 12 -3.43 3.08 2.64
C VAL A 12 -4.13 1.85 2.07
N ILE A 13 -4.17 0.78 2.83
CA ILE A 13 -4.81 -0.45 2.38
C ILE A 13 -6.30 -0.23 2.15
N GLU A 14 -6.96 0.51 3.02
CA GLU A 14 -8.38 0.78 2.88
C GLU A 14 -8.68 1.60 1.63
N ARG A 15 -7.75 2.48 1.26
CA ARG A 15 -7.93 3.33 0.08
C ARG A 15 -7.46 2.67 -1.20
N ALA A 16 -6.86 1.50 -1.11
CA ALA A 16 -6.34 0.84 -2.29
C ALA A 16 -7.45 0.62 -3.31
N PRO A 17 -7.18 0.91 -4.59
CA PRO A 17 -8.18 0.71 -5.63
C PRO A 17 -8.60 -0.75 -5.70
N GLN A 18 -9.83 -0.95 -6.18
CA GLN A 18 -10.35 -2.31 -6.27
C GLN A 18 -9.50 -3.17 -7.21
N TRP A 19 -8.98 -2.58 -8.29
CA TRP A 19 -8.14 -3.34 -9.20
C TRP A 19 -6.90 -3.89 -8.50
N MET A 20 -6.35 -3.11 -7.57
CA MET A 20 -5.16 -3.52 -6.84
C MET A 20 -5.46 -4.71 -5.94
N ARG A 21 -6.58 -4.66 -5.23
CA ARG A 21 -6.97 -5.79 -4.37
C ARG A 21 -7.17 -7.05 -5.17
N ARG A 22 -7.81 -6.92 -6.33
CA ARG A 22 -8.04 -8.07 -7.20
C ARG A 22 -6.73 -8.62 -7.73
N ASP A 23 -5.83 -7.74 -8.13
CA ASP A 23 -4.57 -8.16 -8.72
C ASP A 23 -3.64 -8.81 -7.70
N LEU A 24 -3.76 -8.43 -6.42
CA LEU A 24 -2.99 -9.09 -5.38
C LEU A 24 -3.35 -10.55 -5.23
N GLU A 25 -4.55 -10.93 -5.66
CA GLU A 25 -5.01 -12.31 -5.63
C GLU A 25 -4.81 -13.02 -6.96
N ALA A 26 -4.24 -12.34 -7.93
CA ALA A 26 -4.11 -12.90 -9.26
C ALA A 26 -3.19 -14.13 -9.26
N LYS A 27 -3.53 -15.10 -10.09
CA LYS A 27 -2.69 -16.27 -10.26
C LYS A 27 -1.44 -15.96 -11.07
N ASP A 28 -1.53 -14.94 -11.91
CA ASP A 28 -0.41 -14.51 -12.74
C ASP A 28 0.58 -13.77 -11.86
N ALA A 29 1.80 -14.30 -11.77
CA ALA A 29 2.82 -13.73 -10.91
C ALA A 29 3.20 -12.31 -11.31
N VAL A 30 3.18 -12.01 -12.61
CA VAL A 30 3.53 -10.67 -13.07
C VAL A 30 2.48 -9.67 -12.59
N VAL A 31 1.20 -10.01 -12.75
CA VAL A 31 0.12 -9.13 -12.31
C VAL A 31 0.18 -8.93 -10.81
N ARG A 32 0.41 -9.99 -10.07
CA ARG A 32 0.49 -9.91 -8.61
C ARG A 32 1.67 -9.05 -8.17
N THR A 33 2.82 -9.22 -8.80
CA THR A 33 4.01 -8.45 -8.46
C THR A 33 3.79 -6.97 -8.73
N GLN A 34 3.13 -6.63 -9.84
CA GLN A 34 2.85 -5.24 -10.14
C GLN A 34 1.95 -4.62 -9.09
N ALA A 35 0.94 -5.37 -8.63
CA ALA A 35 0.06 -4.88 -7.59
C ALA A 35 0.81 -4.70 -6.26
N GLU A 36 1.70 -5.63 -5.95
CA GLU A 36 2.50 -5.53 -4.74
C GLU A 36 3.39 -4.29 -4.77
N GLU A 37 3.99 -4.02 -5.92
CA GLU A 37 4.86 -2.86 -6.05
C GLU A 37 4.06 -1.56 -5.94
N ALA A 38 2.87 -1.54 -6.53
CA ALA A 38 2.03 -0.36 -6.45
C ALA A 38 1.60 -0.09 -5.01
N LEU A 39 1.24 -1.14 -4.29
CA LEU A 39 0.85 -1.00 -2.89
C LEU A 39 2.04 -0.54 -2.05
N ALA A 40 3.20 -1.11 -2.29
CA ALA A 40 4.41 -0.71 -1.57
C ALA A 40 4.71 0.76 -1.81
N ALA A 41 4.54 1.23 -3.03
CA ALA A 41 4.78 2.63 -3.35
C ALA A 41 3.79 3.53 -2.63
N MET A 42 2.54 3.11 -2.54
CA MET A 42 1.53 3.90 -1.83
C MET A 42 1.87 3.99 -0.34
N ILE A 43 2.30 2.87 0.24
CA ILE A 43 2.66 2.86 1.65
C ILE A 43 3.89 3.73 1.89
N ALA A 44 4.89 3.61 1.03
CA ALA A 44 6.10 4.40 1.16
C ALA A 44 5.79 5.89 1.06
N ASP A 45 4.92 6.26 0.12
CA ASP A 45 4.54 7.66 -0.05
C ASP A 45 3.81 8.17 1.20
N ALA A 46 2.92 7.38 1.74
CA ALA A 46 2.17 7.78 2.92
C ALA A 46 3.09 7.94 4.12
N LEU A 47 4.06 7.04 4.27
CA LEU A 47 5.01 7.13 5.36
C LEU A 47 5.93 8.33 5.20
N HIS A 48 6.33 8.61 3.98
CA HIS A 48 7.16 9.76 3.70
C HIS A 48 6.45 11.06 4.07
N LYS A 49 5.18 11.16 3.72
CA LYS A 49 4.41 12.35 4.07
C LYS A 49 4.24 12.49 5.56
N GLN A 50 4.08 11.37 6.24
CA GLN A 50 3.93 11.39 7.68
C GLN A 50 5.19 11.89 8.37
N ASP A 51 6.33 11.38 7.93
CA ASP A 51 7.60 11.81 8.49
C ASP A 51 7.98 13.18 8.04
N GLY A 52 7.73 13.48 6.80
CA GLY A 52 8.17 14.67 6.17
C GLY A 52 7.42 15.81 6.64
N ALA A 53 6.34 15.55 7.14
CA ALA A 53 5.66 16.49 7.73
C ALA A 53 5.96 17.83 7.39
N ASP A 54 6.41 18.16 6.70
CA ASP A 54 6.71 19.40 6.45
C ASP A 54 6.12 19.88 5.65
#